data_5bf0517b05f67f586d76395341eee90c
#
_entry.id   5bf0517b05f67f586d76395341eee90c
#
_cell.length_a   1.000
_cell.length_b   1.000
_cell.length_c   1.000
_cell.angle_alpha   90.00
_cell.angle_beta   90.00
_cell.angle_gamma   90.00
#
_symmetry.space_group_name_H-M   'P 1'
#
loop_
_entity.id
_entity.type
_entity.pdbx_description
1 polymer ?
#
loop_
_entity_poly.entity_id
_entity_poly.type
_entity_poly.pdbx_seq_one_letter_code
_entity_poly.pdbx_strand_id
1 'polypeptide(L)'
;LGISLGAPVRLPFGPDRAFCQTFDGDPIGLRDAVLAGIAGKIRIVLRGADGLPTAMSSASRLFTGAVRDAVLLTATHCTHPGCIVPASRCQVDHLLPRYRGGVTSVCNGGGACGHHNRWRYAAQVTVVRLADGTFATFRPNGTRIAPPTT
;
A
#
# COMPACT_ATOMS: atom_id res chain seq x y z
N LEU A 1 -2.32 30.49 12.08
CA LEU A 1 -2.55 29.28 11.26
C LEU A 1 -3.41 28.34 12.09
N GLY A 2 -4.74 28.39 11.91
CA GLY A 2 -5.69 27.56 12.58
C GLY A 2 -5.72 26.16 11.94
N ILE A 3 -5.38 25.13 12.69
CA ILE A 3 -5.62 23.74 12.30
C ILE A 3 -7.05 23.44 12.70
N SER A 4 -7.97 23.39 11.74
CA SER A 4 -9.31 22.86 11.96
C SER A 4 -9.19 21.33 12.05
N LEU A 5 -9.33 20.80 13.27
CA LEU A 5 -9.51 19.36 13.47
C LEU A 5 -10.92 19.02 12.96
N GLY A 6 -11.00 18.43 11.80
CA GLY A 6 -12.24 17.83 11.28
C GLY A 6 -12.77 16.77 12.26
N ALA A 7 -14.06 16.41 12.11
CA ALA A 7 -14.71 15.40 12.92
C ALA A 7 -13.85 14.15 13.13
N PRO A 8 -13.89 13.49 14.31
CA PRO A 8 -13.03 12.36 14.62
C PRO A 8 -13.24 11.26 13.56
N VAL A 9 -12.17 10.95 12.85
CA VAL A 9 -12.12 9.81 11.92
C VAL A 9 -12.35 8.57 12.78
N ARG A 10 -13.49 7.90 12.59
CA ARG A 10 -13.70 6.57 13.17
C ARG A 10 -12.73 5.63 12.51
N LEU A 11 -11.68 5.27 13.23
CA LEU A 11 -10.81 4.19 12.80
C LEU A 11 -11.60 2.88 12.82
N PRO A 12 -11.37 1.94 11.89
CA PRO A 12 -12.10 0.66 11.81
C PRO A 12 -11.84 -0.26 13.01
N PHE A 13 -11.03 0.17 13.94
CA PHE A 13 -10.73 -0.48 15.22
C PHE A 13 -11.39 0.37 16.31
N GLY A 14 -12.18 -0.27 17.19
CA GLY A 14 -12.96 0.40 18.23
C GLY A 14 -12.18 1.47 19.01
N PRO A 15 -12.86 2.36 19.74
CA PRO A 15 -12.33 3.60 20.31
C PRO A 15 -11.14 3.42 21.28
N ASP A 16 -10.88 2.19 21.73
CA ASP A 16 -9.89 1.90 22.77
C ASP A 16 -8.53 1.38 22.27
N ARG A 17 -8.31 1.30 20.96
CA ARG A 17 -7.04 0.80 20.41
C ARG A 17 -6.51 1.68 19.28
N ALA A 18 -6.13 2.91 19.60
CA ALA A 18 -5.18 3.63 18.77
C ALA A 18 -3.82 2.95 18.93
N PHE A 19 -3.46 2.06 18.02
CA PHE A 19 -2.11 1.52 17.96
C PHE A 19 -1.37 2.10 16.77
N CYS A 20 -0.10 2.38 16.98
CA CYS A 20 0.81 2.72 15.91
C CYS A 20 1.52 1.44 15.46
N GLN A 21 1.91 1.39 14.21
CA GLN A 21 2.71 0.28 13.69
C GLN A 21 3.85 0.81 12.83
N THR A 22 4.91 0.04 12.73
CA THR A 22 6.00 0.30 11.79
C THR A 22 5.51 0.14 10.35
N PHE A 23 6.35 0.53 9.40
CA PHE A 23 6.07 0.32 7.98
C PHE A 23 5.89 -1.17 7.62
N ASP A 24 6.55 -2.05 8.34
CA ASP A 24 6.48 -3.50 8.14
C ASP A 24 5.33 -4.16 8.94
N GLY A 25 4.53 -3.36 9.65
CA GLY A 25 3.33 -3.80 10.35
C GLY A 25 3.54 -4.17 11.82
N ASP A 26 4.74 -4.03 12.36
CA ASP A 26 5.01 -4.32 13.76
C ASP A 26 4.33 -3.30 14.68
N PRO A 27 3.62 -3.71 15.73
CA PRO A 27 2.98 -2.79 16.65
C PRO A 27 4.04 -2.03 17.46
N ILE A 28 3.85 -0.71 17.57
CA ILE A 28 4.69 0.15 18.43
C ILE A 28 3.80 0.94 19.39
N GLY A 29 4.34 1.22 20.58
CA GLY A 29 3.68 2.05 21.57
C GLY A 29 3.50 3.49 21.06
N LEU A 30 2.41 4.16 21.45
CA LEU A 30 2.15 5.55 21.05
C LEU A 30 3.29 6.48 21.44
N ARG A 31 3.90 6.28 22.62
CA ARG A 31 5.05 7.05 23.07
C ARG A 31 6.24 6.93 22.12
N ASP A 32 6.55 5.70 21.70
CA ASP A 32 7.69 5.42 20.81
C ASP A 32 7.42 5.96 19.40
N ALA A 33 6.18 5.88 18.94
CA ALA A 33 5.74 6.48 17.68
C ALA A 33 5.89 8.02 17.70
N VAL A 34 5.51 8.68 18.81
CA VAL A 34 5.66 10.13 18.97
C VAL A 34 7.14 10.53 19.01
N LEU A 35 7.97 9.80 19.77
CA LEU A 35 9.41 10.06 19.84
C LEU A 35 10.10 9.87 18.48
N ALA A 36 9.75 8.81 17.76
CA ALA A 36 10.23 8.59 16.39
C ALA A 36 9.78 9.72 15.45
N GLY A 37 8.55 10.22 15.63
CA GLY A 37 8.01 11.35 14.86
C GLY A 37 8.74 12.68 15.14
N ILE A 38 9.19 12.92 16.35
CA ILE A 38 9.97 14.12 16.71
C ILE A 38 11.38 14.06 16.10
N ALA A 39 12.00 12.87 16.11
CA ALA A 39 13.36 12.67 15.58
C ALA A 39 13.40 12.51 14.05
N GLY A 40 12.28 12.23 13.42
CA GLY A 40 12.16 11.87 12.00
C GLY A 40 11.27 12.80 11.19
N LYS A 41 11.15 12.48 9.90
CA LYS A 41 10.18 13.13 9.02
C LYS A 41 8.83 12.44 9.17
N ILE A 42 7.85 13.12 9.74
CA ILE A 42 6.47 12.62 9.80
C ILE A 42 5.84 12.74 8.41
N ARG A 43 5.23 11.66 7.94
CA ARG A 43 4.36 11.67 6.76
C ARG A 43 2.95 11.28 7.18
N ILE A 44 1.99 12.15 6.90
CA ILE A 44 0.59 11.89 7.17
C ILE A 44 -0.03 11.35 5.90
N VAL A 45 -0.61 10.15 5.99
CA VAL A 45 -1.40 9.55 4.91
C VAL A 45 -2.86 9.60 5.35
N LEU A 46 -3.65 10.38 4.63
CA LEU A 46 -5.11 10.42 4.82
C LEU A 46 -5.71 9.20 4.14
N ARG A 47 -6.49 8.44 4.90
CA ARG A 47 -7.28 7.32 4.38
C ARG A 47 -8.74 7.72 4.27
N GLY A 48 -9.40 7.30 3.21
CA GLY A 48 -10.84 7.42 3.06
C GLY A 48 -11.60 6.53 4.07
N ALA A 49 -12.92 6.66 4.11
CA ALA A 49 -13.77 5.82 4.95
C ALA A 49 -13.68 4.33 4.61
N ASP A 50 -13.24 4.00 3.41
CA ASP A 50 -12.94 2.66 2.90
C ASP A 50 -11.57 2.13 3.36
N GLY A 51 -10.82 2.92 4.17
CA GLY A 51 -9.48 2.58 4.61
C GLY A 51 -8.39 2.72 3.55
N LEU A 52 -8.74 3.11 2.33
CA LEU A 52 -7.79 3.33 1.24
C LEU A 52 -7.15 4.72 1.35
N PRO A 53 -5.86 4.88 1.01
CA PRO A 53 -5.25 6.20 0.93
C PRO A 53 -5.97 7.07 -0.09
N THR A 54 -6.26 8.32 0.26
CA THR A 54 -6.82 9.28 -0.68
C THR A 54 -5.92 9.37 -1.91
N ALA A 55 -6.50 9.28 -3.11
CA ALA A 55 -5.76 9.19 -4.36
C ALA A 55 -4.87 10.42 -4.56
N MET A 56 -3.56 10.23 -4.44
CA MET A 56 -2.56 11.19 -4.87
C MET A 56 -2.06 10.76 -6.25
N SER A 57 -2.31 11.55 -7.27
CA SER A 57 -1.77 11.32 -8.61
C SER A 57 -0.48 12.11 -8.82
N SER A 58 0.42 11.59 -9.63
CA SER A 58 1.63 12.27 -10.05
C SER A 58 1.76 12.24 -11.57
N ALA A 59 2.19 13.34 -12.16
CA ALA A 59 2.60 13.37 -13.57
C ALA A 59 3.86 12.54 -13.84
N SER A 60 4.62 12.21 -12.80
CA SER A 60 5.80 11.34 -12.89
C SER A 60 5.43 9.94 -13.38
N ARG A 61 6.31 9.38 -14.24
CA ARG A 61 6.20 7.97 -14.67
C ARG A 61 6.45 7.01 -13.51
N LEU A 62 7.34 7.37 -12.60
CA LEU A 62 7.78 6.50 -11.52
C LEU A 62 7.06 6.85 -10.21
N PHE A 63 6.82 5.83 -9.40
CA PHE A 63 6.36 6.01 -8.03
C PHE A 63 7.54 6.49 -7.18
N THR A 64 7.52 7.76 -6.78
CA THR A 64 8.54 8.38 -5.95
C THR A 64 7.91 9.15 -4.80
N GLY A 65 8.70 9.46 -3.77
CA GLY A 65 8.26 10.29 -2.65
C GLY A 65 6.97 9.80 -1.99
N ALA A 66 6.08 10.73 -1.66
CA ALA A 66 4.86 10.47 -0.90
C ALA A 66 3.90 9.47 -1.59
N VAL A 67 3.82 9.49 -2.93
CA VAL A 67 2.95 8.55 -3.66
C VAL A 67 3.47 7.11 -3.52
N ARG A 68 4.78 6.90 -3.62
CA ARG A 68 5.40 5.60 -3.39
C ARG A 68 5.11 5.09 -1.97
N ASP A 69 5.35 5.95 -0.98
CA ASP A 69 5.16 5.58 0.42
C ASP A 69 3.69 5.27 0.72
N ALA A 70 2.76 6.07 0.18
CA ALA A 70 1.33 5.81 0.33
C ALA A 70 0.92 4.46 -0.26
N VAL A 71 1.47 4.05 -1.42
CA VAL A 71 1.21 2.72 -1.98
C VAL A 71 1.74 1.61 -1.06
N LEU A 72 2.97 1.75 -0.57
CA LEU A 72 3.57 0.72 0.29
C LEU A 72 2.86 0.59 1.64
N LEU A 73 2.16 1.63 2.11
CA LEU A 73 1.31 1.57 3.30
C LEU A 73 -0.04 0.86 3.06
N THR A 74 -0.38 0.50 1.82
CA THR A 74 -1.63 -0.22 1.53
C THR A 74 -1.55 -1.72 1.81
N ALA A 75 -0.35 -2.27 1.96
CA ALA A 75 -0.14 -3.67 2.29
C ALA A 75 1.14 -3.80 3.12
N THR A 76 1.18 -4.73 4.05
CA THR A 76 2.34 -4.99 4.91
C THR A 76 3.44 -5.78 4.19
N HIS A 77 3.09 -6.48 3.11
CA HIS A 77 3.97 -7.37 2.36
C HIS A 77 3.78 -7.19 0.85
N CYS A 78 4.63 -7.88 0.08
CA CYS A 78 4.47 -8.02 -1.35
C CYS A 78 3.05 -8.46 -1.72
N THR A 79 2.46 -7.85 -2.75
CA THR A 79 1.08 -8.12 -3.19
C THR A 79 0.88 -9.48 -3.86
N HIS A 80 1.96 -10.24 -4.10
CA HIS A 80 1.87 -11.61 -4.62
C HIS A 80 1.31 -12.56 -3.55
N PRO A 81 0.32 -13.39 -3.86
CA PRO A 81 -0.28 -14.32 -2.91
C PRO A 81 0.74 -15.20 -2.20
N GLY A 82 0.71 -15.22 -0.86
CA GLY A 82 1.63 -16.00 -0.03
C GLY A 82 3.06 -15.47 0.10
N CYS A 83 3.38 -14.31 -0.47
CA CYS A 83 4.70 -13.72 -0.32
C CYS A 83 4.83 -12.94 1.00
N ILE A 84 5.83 -13.29 1.80
CA ILE A 84 6.09 -12.70 3.11
C ILE A 84 7.14 -11.57 3.08
N VAL A 85 7.62 -11.16 1.91
CA VAL A 85 8.61 -10.08 1.80
C VAL A 85 7.98 -8.77 2.24
N PRO A 86 8.52 -8.08 3.26
CA PRO A 86 7.97 -6.85 3.80
C PRO A 86 7.81 -5.74 2.74
N ALA A 87 6.81 -4.89 2.91
CA ALA A 87 6.54 -3.77 2.00
C ALA A 87 7.74 -2.82 1.86
N SER A 88 8.52 -2.62 2.92
CA SER A 88 9.75 -1.80 2.91
C SER A 88 10.78 -2.27 1.87
N ARG A 89 10.80 -3.56 1.56
CA ARG A 89 11.68 -4.19 0.56
C ARG A 89 11.03 -4.33 -0.83
N CYS A 90 9.82 -3.82 -0.99
CA CYS A 90 9.11 -3.88 -2.26
C CYS A 90 9.38 -2.66 -3.14
N GLN A 91 9.34 -2.91 -4.44
CA GLN A 91 9.24 -1.87 -5.48
C GLN A 91 7.76 -1.59 -5.73
N VAL A 92 7.41 -0.34 -6.05
CA VAL A 92 6.04 -0.03 -6.46
C VAL A 92 5.96 -0.03 -7.97
N ASP A 93 4.97 -0.74 -8.47
CA ASP A 93 4.68 -0.82 -9.89
C ASP A 93 3.20 -0.56 -10.18
N HIS A 94 2.88 -0.23 -11.43
CA HIS A 94 1.53 0.04 -11.87
C HIS A 94 0.70 -1.25 -11.96
N LEU A 95 -0.49 -1.26 -11.35
CA LEU A 95 -1.45 -2.36 -11.50
C LEU A 95 -1.95 -2.41 -12.94
N LEU A 96 -2.45 -1.29 -13.47
CA LEU A 96 -2.67 -1.07 -14.90
C LEU A 96 -1.41 -0.40 -15.47
N PRO A 97 -0.68 -1.06 -16.37
CA PRO A 97 0.57 -0.53 -16.93
C PRO A 97 0.39 0.82 -17.63
N ARG A 98 1.42 1.67 -17.59
CA ARG A 98 1.42 2.99 -18.26
C ARG A 98 1.09 2.92 -19.76
N TYR A 99 1.64 1.93 -20.47
CA TYR A 99 1.38 1.77 -21.90
C TYR A 99 -0.07 1.37 -22.23
N ARG A 100 -0.86 0.99 -21.21
CA ARG A 100 -2.31 0.76 -21.28
C ARG A 100 -3.13 1.91 -20.69
N GLY A 101 -2.53 3.08 -20.47
CA GLY A 101 -3.21 4.26 -19.93
C GLY A 101 -3.20 4.36 -18.40
N GLY A 102 -2.48 3.49 -17.70
CA GLY A 102 -2.38 3.55 -16.23
C GLY A 102 -1.67 4.81 -15.75
N VAL A 103 -2.29 5.54 -14.83
CA VAL A 103 -1.73 6.72 -14.19
C VAL A 103 -0.92 6.36 -12.96
N THR A 104 0.09 7.16 -12.61
CA THR A 104 0.86 7.02 -11.37
C THR A 104 0.04 7.61 -10.22
N SER A 105 -0.70 6.76 -9.53
CA SER A 105 -1.56 7.11 -8.39
C SER A 105 -1.55 6.01 -7.35
N VAL A 106 -1.95 6.34 -6.12
CA VAL A 106 -2.03 5.35 -5.03
C VAL A 106 -2.97 4.20 -5.39
N CYS A 107 -4.10 4.50 -6.05
CA CYS A 107 -5.08 3.48 -6.46
C CYS A 107 -4.54 2.54 -7.53
N ASN A 108 -3.61 3.00 -8.38
CA ASN A 108 -3.00 2.20 -9.44
C ASN A 108 -1.60 1.69 -9.09
N GLY A 109 -1.18 1.77 -7.83
CA GLY A 109 0.09 1.26 -7.35
C GLY A 109 -0.05 -0.06 -6.58
N GLY A 110 0.93 -0.95 -6.74
CA GLY A 110 1.06 -2.17 -5.94
C GLY A 110 2.51 -2.45 -5.59
N GLY A 111 2.76 -2.88 -4.33
CA GLY A 111 4.09 -3.24 -3.86
C GLY A 111 4.45 -4.67 -4.27
N ALA A 112 5.53 -4.85 -5.00
CA ALA A 112 6.04 -6.18 -5.38
C ALA A 112 7.52 -6.30 -5.03
N CYS A 113 7.93 -7.42 -4.42
CA CYS A 113 9.35 -7.68 -4.20
C CYS A 113 10.08 -7.86 -5.54
N GLY A 114 11.40 -7.69 -5.55
CA GLY A 114 12.17 -7.74 -6.79
C GLY A 114 12.00 -9.01 -7.62
N HIS A 115 11.74 -10.16 -6.95
CA HIS A 115 11.41 -11.42 -7.62
C HIS A 115 10.04 -11.33 -8.31
N HIS A 116 8.98 -11.02 -7.56
CA HIS A 116 7.61 -11.01 -8.08
C HIS A 116 7.36 -9.85 -9.05
N ASN A 117 8.10 -8.75 -8.92
CA ASN A 117 8.04 -7.67 -9.90
C ASN A 117 8.48 -8.14 -11.29
N ARG A 118 9.63 -8.82 -11.38
CA ARG A 118 10.12 -9.39 -12.65
C ARG A 118 9.26 -10.55 -13.15
N TRP A 119 8.90 -11.47 -12.23
CA TRP A 119 8.07 -12.62 -12.56
C TRP A 119 6.71 -12.22 -13.14
N ARG A 120 6.10 -11.16 -12.62
CA ARG A 120 4.81 -10.64 -13.10
C ARG A 120 4.83 -10.35 -14.60
N TYR A 121 5.88 -9.72 -15.09
CA TYR A 121 6.03 -9.43 -16.52
C TYR A 121 6.34 -10.68 -17.34
N ALA A 122 7.22 -11.55 -16.87
CA ALA A 122 7.56 -12.79 -17.54
C ALA A 122 6.36 -13.74 -17.67
N ALA A 123 5.55 -13.85 -16.61
CA ALA A 123 4.36 -14.69 -16.56
C ALA A 123 3.10 -14.00 -17.09
N GLN A 124 3.19 -12.73 -17.49
CA GLN A 124 2.08 -11.90 -18.00
C GLN A 124 0.84 -11.90 -17.10
N VAL A 125 1.03 -11.99 -15.79
CA VAL A 125 -0.08 -11.97 -14.84
C VAL A 125 -0.59 -10.56 -14.60
N THR A 126 -1.89 -10.47 -14.29
CA THR A 126 -2.56 -9.23 -13.91
C THR A 126 -2.77 -9.20 -12.41
N VAL A 127 -2.42 -8.08 -11.79
CA VAL A 127 -2.70 -7.83 -10.36
C VAL A 127 -3.76 -6.74 -10.28
N VAL A 128 -4.81 -6.97 -9.51
CA VAL A 128 -5.88 -6.00 -9.28
C VAL A 128 -6.03 -5.76 -7.78
N ARG A 129 -6.41 -4.54 -7.41
CA ARG A 129 -6.84 -4.21 -6.06
C ARG A 129 -8.34 -4.48 -5.96
N LEU A 130 -8.74 -5.21 -4.93
CA LEU A 130 -10.13 -5.50 -4.62
C LEU A 130 -10.76 -4.37 -3.81
N ALA A 131 -12.09 -4.38 -3.70
CA ALA A 131 -12.84 -3.36 -2.96
C ALA A 131 -12.51 -3.32 -1.46
N ASP A 132 -12.07 -4.44 -0.89
CA ASP A 132 -11.60 -4.54 0.49
C ASP A 132 -10.15 -4.06 0.70
N GLY A 133 -9.51 -3.53 -0.36
CA GLY A 133 -8.13 -3.07 -0.33
C GLY A 133 -7.08 -4.15 -0.52
N THR A 134 -7.46 -5.43 -0.53
CA THR A 134 -6.55 -6.56 -0.78
C THR A 134 -6.20 -6.67 -2.26
N PHE A 135 -5.29 -7.59 -2.59
CA PHE A 135 -4.84 -7.80 -3.97
C PHE A 135 -5.17 -9.19 -4.45
N ALA A 136 -5.56 -9.29 -5.71
CA ALA A 136 -5.75 -10.55 -6.41
C ALA A 136 -4.85 -10.61 -7.64
N THR A 137 -4.24 -11.77 -7.87
CA THR A 137 -3.37 -12.02 -9.03
C THR A 137 -4.03 -13.05 -9.94
N PHE A 138 -4.06 -12.76 -11.23
CA PHE A 138 -4.68 -13.60 -12.24
C PHE A 138 -3.67 -13.98 -13.32
N ARG A 139 -3.72 -15.25 -13.75
CA ARG A 139 -2.99 -15.73 -14.93
C ARG A 139 -3.59 -15.16 -16.21
N PRO A 140 -2.88 -15.21 -17.35
CA PRO A 140 -3.41 -14.76 -18.65
C PRO A 140 -4.74 -15.41 -19.04
N ASN A 141 -4.98 -16.64 -18.60
CA ASN A 141 -6.24 -17.37 -18.83
C ASN A 141 -7.38 -16.98 -17.86
N GLY A 142 -7.19 -15.94 -17.04
CA GLY A 142 -8.19 -15.49 -16.07
C GLY A 142 -8.23 -16.28 -14.76
N THR A 143 -7.45 -17.33 -14.60
CA THR A 143 -7.45 -18.11 -13.35
C THR A 143 -6.76 -17.32 -12.23
N ARG A 144 -7.43 -17.17 -11.08
CA ARG A 144 -6.87 -16.55 -9.89
C ARG A 144 -5.77 -17.41 -9.29
N ILE A 145 -4.67 -16.77 -8.89
CA ILE A 145 -3.61 -17.44 -8.13
C ILE A 145 -3.99 -17.35 -6.65
N ALA A 146 -4.19 -18.51 -6.02
CA ALA A 146 -4.42 -18.59 -4.58
C ALA A 146 -3.10 -18.55 -3.81
N PRO A 147 -3.09 -18.08 -2.54
CA PRO A 147 -1.96 -18.31 -1.66
C PRO A 147 -1.73 -19.82 -1.48
N PRO A 148 -0.49 -20.26 -1.17
CA PRO A 148 -0.23 -21.65 -0.87
C PRO A 148 -1.10 -22.06 0.33
N THR A 149 -1.73 -23.23 0.24
CA THR A 149 -2.40 -23.87 1.38
C THR A 149 -1.34 -24.32 2.38
N THR A 150 -1.44 -23.82 3.58
CA THR A 150 -0.64 -24.29 4.74
C THR A 150 -1.11 -25.64 5.20
#